data_8738673c971d140b123b544e10634517
#
_entry.id   8738673c971d140b123b544e10634517
#
_cell.length_a   1.000
_cell.length_b   1.000
_cell.length_c   1.000
_cell.angle_alpha   90.00
_cell.angle_beta   90.00
_cell.angle_gamma   90.00
#
_symmetry.space_group_name_H-M   'P 1'
#
loop_
_entity.id
_entity.type
_entity.pdbx_description
1 polymer ?
#
loop_
_entity_poly.entity_id
_entity_poly.type
_entity_poly.pdbx_seq_one_letter_code
_entity_poly.pdbx_strand_id
1 'polypeptide(L)'
;MAWLTLAFSLTDAVSRGFDDMGHLVKQGEFDRLLLRPRSTVLQLIGKELTLKRIGRFVQGAVVLAWSIMNLNIDWTISSVLLAIFTILCGACFFLGLFIILGTLTFWTTESLEIMNALTYGGIETSKYPLSIYRDWFRRFFTMVIPMGCVTYFPVVAILGRSDPLGTSVTFQYISPIFGPIFFLLTLQLWRFGVRHYRSTGS
;
A
#
# COMPACT_ATOMS: atom_id res chain seq x y z
N MET A 1 -7.76 9.36 7.73
CA MET A 1 -7.36 8.20 8.53
C MET A 1 -8.11 6.93 8.11
N ALA A 2 -9.44 6.89 8.20
CA ALA A 2 -10.25 5.71 7.92
C ALA A 2 -10.02 5.10 6.51
N TRP A 3 -9.88 5.91 5.48
CA TRP A 3 -9.60 5.49 4.10
C TRP A 3 -8.30 4.69 3.98
N LEU A 4 -7.26 5.20 4.62
CA LEU A 4 -5.95 4.56 4.67
C LEU A 4 -6.02 3.20 5.36
N THR A 5 -6.74 3.14 6.49
CA THR A 5 -6.94 1.89 7.24
C THR A 5 -7.70 0.86 6.40
N LEU A 6 -8.71 1.30 5.64
CA LEU A 6 -9.45 0.43 4.73
C LEU A 6 -8.57 -0.09 3.58
N ALA A 7 -7.87 0.81 2.89
CA ALA A 7 -6.96 0.42 1.81
C ALA A 7 -5.88 -0.55 2.30
N PHE A 8 -5.28 -0.26 3.45
CA PHE A 8 -4.28 -1.14 4.05
C PHE A 8 -4.88 -2.49 4.47
N SER A 9 -6.05 -2.52 5.12
CA SER A 9 -6.65 -3.78 5.60
C SER A 9 -7.06 -4.71 4.45
N LEU A 10 -7.50 -4.15 3.32
CA LEU A 10 -7.76 -4.93 2.10
C LEU A 10 -6.49 -5.64 1.62
N THR A 11 -5.39 -4.91 1.61
CA THR A 11 -4.10 -5.45 1.16
C THR A 11 -3.51 -6.42 2.18
N ASP A 12 -3.55 -6.07 3.46
CA ASP A 12 -3.04 -6.88 4.56
C ASP A 12 -3.69 -8.27 4.59
N ALA A 13 -4.97 -8.37 4.22
CA ALA A 13 -5.68 -9.65 4.14
C ALA A 13 -5.08 -10.62 3.11
N VAL A 14 -4.46 -10.13 2.06
CA VAL A 14 -3.91 -10.92 0.94
C VAL A 14 -2.38 -10.90 0.85
N SER A 15 -1.71 -10.10 1.68
CA SER A 15 -0.24 -9.93 1.61
C SER A 15 0.57 -10.95 2.41
N ARG A 16 -0.09 -11.88 3.13
CA ARG A 16 0.57 -12.83 4.03
C ARG A 16 1.72 -13.61 3.41
N GLY A 17 1.57 -14.04 2.16
CA GLY A 17 2.63 -14.75 1.45
C GLY A 17 3.91 -13.93 1.28
N PHE A 18 3.81 -12.59 1.19
CA PHE A 18 4.98 -11.71 1.12
C PHE A 18 5.61 -11.48 2.48
N ASP A 19 4.83 -11.44 3.56
CA ASP A 19 5.35 -11.36 4.93
C ASP A 19 6.23 -12.58 5.26
N ASP A 20 5.86 -13.75 4.76
CA ASP A 20 6.51 -15.03 5.01
C ASP A 20 7.64 -15.35 3.99
N MET A 21 7.91 -14.42 3.06
CA MET A 21 8.89 -14.63 1.97
C MET A 21 10.29 -14.98 2.49
N GLY A 22 10.75 -14.33 3.55
CA GLY A 22 12.05 -14.62 4.16
C GLY A 22 12.18 -16.07 4.61
N HIS A 23 11.10 -16.63 5.15
CA HIS A 23 11.05 -18.04 5.58
C HIS A 23 11.00 -18.99 4.38
N LEU A 24 10.17 -18.67 3.36
CA LEU A 24 10.06 -19.44 2.13
C LEU A 24 11.40 -19.56 1.39
N VAL A 25 12.16 -18.45 1.33
CA VAL A 25 13.48 -18.42 0.70
C VAL A 25 14.49 -19.24 1.52
N LYS A 26 14.53 -19.06 2.87
CA LYS A 26 15.45 -19.79 3.75
C LYS A 26 15.24 -21.31 3.72
N GLN A 27 13.99 -21.76 3.57
CA GLN A 27 13.64 -23.20 3.56
C GLN A 27 13.63 -23.82 2.17
N GLY A 28 13.95 -23.07 1.12
CA GLY A 28 13.89 -23.57 -0.27
C GLY A 28 12.46 -23.82 -0.79
N GLU A 29 11.43 -23.46 -0.02
CA GLU A 29 10.04 -23.64 -0.43
C GLU A 29 9.66 -22.74 -1.62
N PHE A 30 10.36 -21.63 -1.81
CA PHE A 30 10.16 -20.75 -2.95
C PHE A 30 10.43 -21.44 -4.30
N ASP A 31 11.36 -22.42 -4.33
CA ASP A 31 11.64 -23.20 -5.54
C ASP A 31 10.41 -23.97 -6.01
N ARG A 32 9.60 -24.49 -5.08
CA ARG A 32 8.34 -25.17 -5.41
C ARG A 32 7.31 -24.25 -6.04
N LEU A 33 7.31 -22.95 -5.68
CA LEU A 33 6.43 -21.95 -6.29
C LEU A 33 6.86 -21.63 -7.73
N LEU A 34 8.16 -21.66 -8.01
CA LEU A 34 8.70 -21.42 -9.34
C LEU A 34 8.38 -22.56 -10.33
N LEU A 35 8.23 -23.79 -9.84
CA LEU A 35 7.88 -24.95 -10.69
C LEU A 35 6.41 -24.94 -11.15
N ARG A 36 5.56 -24.14 -10.54
CA ARG A 36 4.14 -24.09 -10.91
C ARG A 36 3.93 -23.13 -12.09
N PRO A 37 3.13 -23.49 -13.10
CA PRO A 37 2.89 -22.66 -14.30
C PRO A 37 1.92 -21.50 -14.01
N ARG A 38 2.12 -20.77 -12.90
CA ARG A 38 1.32 -19.61 -12.49
C ARG A 38 2.23 -18.50 -12.02
N SER A 39 1.76 -17.25 -12.12
CA SER A 39 2.49 -16.11 -11.56
C SER A 39 2.80 -16.33 -10.07
N THR A 40 4.06 -16.21 -9.68
CA THR A 40 4.51 -16.35 -8.29
C THR A 40 3.84 -15.33 -7.37
N VAL A 41 3.59 -14.11 -7.85
CA VAL A 41 2.84 -13.07 -7.12
C VAL A 41 1.42 -13.54 -6.79
N LEU A 42 0.69 -14.12 -7.76
CA LEU A 42 -0.66 -14.64 -7.54
C LEU A 42 -0.66 -15.83 -6.58
N GLN A 43 0.36 -16.68 -6.61
CA GLN A 43 0.49 -17.79 -5.68
C GLN A 43 0.73 -17.31 -4.25
N LEU A 44 1.53 -16.26 -4.06
CA LEU A 44 1.78 -15.66 -2.75
C LEU A 44 0.55 -14.95 -2.20
N ILE A 45 -0.18 -14.20 -3.03
CA ILE A 45 -1.47 -13.57 -2.66
C ILE A 45 -2.49 -14.64 -2.22
N GLY A 46 -2.54 -15.77 -2.90
CA GLY A 46 -3.48 -16.85 -2.60
C GLY A 46 -3.03 -17.83 -1.52
N LYS A 47 -1.83 -17.66 -0.93
CA LYS A 47 -1.27 -18.63 0.03
C LYS A 47 -2.10 -18.74 1.30
N GLU A 48 -2.49 -17.61 1.88
CA GLU A 48 -3.27 -17.57 3.12
C GLU A 48 -4.21 -16.35 3.16
N LEU A 49 -5.49 -16.61 3.31
CA LEU A 49 -6.48 -15.59 3.65
C LEU A 49 -6.74 -15.64 5.16
N THR A 50 -6.23 -14.67 5.88
CA THR A 50 -6.37 -14.63 7.35
C THR A 50 -7.63 -13.90 7.78
N LEU A 51 -8.63 -14.63 8.28
CA LEU A 51 -9.89 -14.07 8.81
C LEU A 51 -9.68 -13.07 9.96
N LYS A 52 -8.60 -13.22 10.74
CA LYS A 52 -8.23 -12.27 11.82
C LYS A 52 -8.08 -10.82 11.33
N ARG A 53 -7.74 -10.62 10.05
CA ARG A 53 -7.53 -9.31 9.45
C ARG A 53 -8.82 -8.62 9.02
N ILE A 54 -9.93 -9.37 8.93
CA ILE A 54 -11.27 -8.82 8.69
C ILE A 54 -11.66 -7.84 9.81
N GLY A 55 -11.22 -8.08 11.04
CA GLY A 55 -11.46 -7.16 12.16
C GLY A 55 -10.93 -5.75 11.90
N ARG A 56 -9.75 -5.60 11.27
CA ARG A 56 -9.20 -4.29 10.90
C ARG A 56 -10.02 -3.62 9.79
N PHE A 57 -10.51 -4.40 8.84
CA PHE A 57 -11.39 -3.89 7.79
C PHE A 57 -12.71 -3.36 8.39
N VAL A 58 -13.34 -4.13 9.27
CA VAL A 58 -14.57 -3.72 9.97
C VAL A 58 -14.31 -2.45 10.80
N GLN A 59 -13.20 -2.41 11.55
CA GLN A 59 -12.82 -1.21 12.31
C GLN A 59 -12.65 0.01 11.38
N GLY A 60 -11.95 -0.14 10.26
CA GLY A 60 -11.79 0.93 9.27
C GLY A 60 -13.12 1.39 8.68
N ALA A 61 -14.02 0.45 8.37
CA ALA A 61 -15.35 0.73 7.84
C ALA A 61 -16.22 1.48 8.85
N VAL A 62 -16.22 1.04 10.12
CA VAL A 62 -16.96 1.71 11.21
C VAL A 62 -16.46 3.14 11.42
N VAL A 63 -15.13 3.33 11.49
CA VAL A 63 -14.54 4.68 11.65
C VAL A 63 -14.85 5.57 10.46
N LEU A 64 -14.84 4.99 9.24
CA LEU A 64 -15.22 5.75 8.03
C LEU A 64 -16.69 6.16 8.07
N ALA A 65 -17.58 5.22 8.36
CA ALA A 65 -19.02 5.51 8.46
C ALA A 65 -19.29 6.56 9.52
N TRP A 66 -18.69 6.43 10.70
CA TRP A 66 -18.81 7.44 11.76
C TRP A 66 -18.26 8.81 11.35
N SER A 67 -17.13 8.85 10.64
CA SER A 67 -16.55 10.10 10.13
C SER A 67 -17.48 10.76 9.10
N ILE A 68 -18.10 9.98 8.21
CA ILE A 68 -19.07 10.47 7.22
C ILE A 68 -20.28 11.12 7.90
N MET A 69 -20.78 10.51 8.96
CA MET A 69 -21.95 11.00 9.69
C MET A 69 -21.70 12.26 10.51
N ASN A 70 -20.47 12.47 11.00
CA ASN A 70 -20.10 13.58 11.89
C ASN A 70 -19.38 14.75 11.18
N LEU A 71 -18.89 14.54 9.99
CA LEU A 71 -18.25 15.59 9.20
C LEU A 71 -19.29 16.23 8.27
N ASN A 72 -19.44 17.55 8.39
CA ASN A 72 -20.24 18.34 7.44
C ASN A 72 -19.48 18.44 6.09
N ILE A 73 -19.55 17.38 5.30
CA ILE A 73 -18.96 17.31 3.98
C ILE A 73 -20.11 17.33 2.97
N ASP A 74 -20.04 18.19 1.97
CA ASP A 74 -20.96 18.18 0.84
C ASP A 74 -20.65 16.97 -0.06
N TRP A 75 -21.36 15.87 0.20
CA TRP A 75 -21.21 14.64 -0.56
C TRP A 75 -21.78 14.79 -1.97
N THR A 76 -20.91 15.13 -2.89
CA THR A 76 -21.19 15.12 -4.32
C THR A 76 -20.89 13.71 -4.87
N ILE A 77 -21.54 13.34 -5.97
CA ILE A 77 -21.24 12.06 -6.66
C ILE A 77 -19.75 11.93 -6.98
N SER A 78 -19.12 13.05 -7.40
CA SER A 78 -17.67 13.08 -7.66
C SER A 78 -16.82 12.77 -6.43
N SER A 79 -17.21 13.27 -5.24
CA SER A 79 -16.49 13.02 -3.98
C SER A 79 -16.61 11.54 -3.56
N VAL A 80 -17.77 10.92 -3.75
CA VAL A 80 -17.98 9.49 -3.47
C VAL A 80 -17.15 8.62 -4.42
N LEU A 81 -17.18 8.93 -5.71
CA LEU A 81 -16.37 8.22 -6.71
C LEU A 81 -14.88 8.35 -6.44
N LEU A 82 -14.42 9.57 -6.11
CA LEU A 82 -13.03 9.81 -5.73
C LEU A 82 -12.64 9.00 -4.48
N ALA A 83 -13.53 8.90 -3.50
CA ALA A 83 -13.31 8.13 -2.29
C ALA A 83 -13.10 6.64 -2.57
N ILE A 84 -14.00 6.03 -3.35
CA ILE A 84 -13.89 4.62 -3.75
C ILE A 84 -12.61 4.40 -4.56
N PHE A 85 -12.35 5.28 -5.52
CA PHE A 85 -11.14 5.23 -6.35
C PHE A 85 -9.87 5.31 -5.50
N THR A 86 -9.83 6.21 -4.51
CA THR A 86 -8.71 6.38 -3.60
C THR A 86 -8.45 5.12 -2.76
N ILE A 87 -9.51 4.45 -2.26
CA ILE A 87 -9.37 3.20 -1.50
C ILE A 87 -8.76 2.10 -2.38
N LEU A 88 -9.25 1.94 -3.60
CA LEU A 88 -8.76 0.92 -4.54
C LEU A 88 -7.30 1.19 -4.96
N CYS A 89 -6.99 2.42 -5.30
CA CYS A 89 -5.62 2.84 -5.66
C CYS A 89 -4.67 2.73 -4.46
N GLY A 90 -5.14 3.04 -3.27
CA GLY A 90 -4.39 2.85 -2.02
C GLY A 90 -4.10 1.38 -1.73
N ALA A 91 -5.07 0.49 -1.97
CA ALA A 91 -4.85 -0.95 -1.86
C ALA A 91 -3.78 -1.44 -2.86
N CYS A 92 -3.82 -0.99 -4.12
CA CYS A 92 -2.77 -1.28 -5.09
C CYS A 92 -1.40 -0.78 -4.62
N PHE A 93 -1.33 0.43 -4.08
CA PHE A 93 -0.10 0.99 -3.55
C PHE A 93 0.49 0.14 -2.42
N PHE A 94 -0.32 -0.23 -1.41
CA PHE A 94 0.15 -1.06 -0.30
C PHE A 94 0.57 -2.46 -0.77
N LEU A 95 -0.16 -3.05 -1.71
CA LEU A 95 0.25 -4.33 -2.31
C LEU A 95 1.62 -4.19 -3.00
N GLY A 96 1.87 -3.07 -3.69
CA GLY A 96 3.17 -2.76 -4.25
C GLY A 96 4.27 -2.70 -3.19
N LEU A 97 4.03 -2.08 -2.03
CA LEU A 97 4.97 -2.07 -0.92
C LEU A 97 5.29 -3.49 -0.44
N PHE A 98 4.29 -4.35 -0.23
CA PHE A 98 4.52 -5.74 0.18
C PHE A 98 5.33 -6.52 -0.87
N ILE A 99 5.10 -6.27 -2.16
CA ILE A 99 5.87 -6.89 -3.24
C ILE A 99 7.34 -6.44 -3.20
N ILE A 100 7.63 -5.15 -2.99
CA ILE A 100 9.01 -4.66 -2.85
C ILE A 100 9.70 -5.39 -1.70
N LEU A 101 9.03 -5.52 -0.58
CA LEU A 101 9.57 -6.13 0.62
C LEU A 101 9.84 -7.62 0.43
N GLY A 102 8.90 -8.34 -0.18
CA GLY A 102 9.13 -9.71 -0.62
C GLY A 102 10.27 -9.82 -1.62
N THR A 103 10.45 -8.82 -2.49
CA THR A 103 11.57 -8.80 -3.45
C THR A 103 12.91 -8.62 -2.76
N LEU A 104 12.98 -7.77 -1.72
CA LEU A 104 14.21 -7.52 -0.96
C LEU A 104 14.73 -8.78 -0.26
N THR A 105 13.86 -9.75 0.05
CA THR A 105 14.28 -11.02 0.68
C THR A 105 15.20 -11.86 -0.20
N PHE A 106 15.22 -11.63 -1.51
CA PHE A 106 16.16 -12.31 -2.41
C PHE A 106 17.62 -11.89 -2.20
N TRP A 107 17.85 -10.70 -1.63
CA TRP A 107 19.19 -10.17 -1.34
C TRP A 107 19.50 -10.08 0.14
N THR A 108 18.48 -9.91 0.98
CA THR A 108 18.64 -9.81 2.42
C THR A 108 17.56 -10.60 3.15
N THR A 109 17.99 -11.47 4.04
CA THR A 109 17.08 -12.29 4.86
C THR A 109 16.42 -11.50 6.00
N GLU A 110 16.90 -10.29 6.28
CA GLU A 110 16.42 -9.43 7.38
C GLU A 110 15.52 -8.29 6.88
N SER A 111 14.82 -8.52 5.77
CA SER A 111 13.93 -7.52 5.16
C SER A 111 12.72 -7.15 6.03
N LEU A 112 12.38 -7.95 7.04
CA LEU A 112 11.23 -7.72 7.94
C LEU A 112 11.32 -6.39 8.70
N GLU A 113 12.52 -5.99 9.13
CA GLU A 113 12.71 -4.71 9.84
C GLU A 113 12.50 -3.51 8.92
N ILE A 114 13.04 -3.59 7.69
CA ILE A 114 12.82 -2.58 6.65
C ILE A 114 11.33 -2.49 6.31
N MET A 115 10.66 -3.64 6.27
CA MET A 115 9.23 -3.76 6.07
C MET A 115 8.44 -2.99 7.12
N ASN A 116 8.70 -3.29 8.37
CA ASN A 116 8.01 -2.63 9.48
C ASN A 116 8.22 -1.10 9.44
N ALA A 117 9.43 -0.66 9.13
CA ALA A 117 9.73 0.77 9.02
C ALA A 117 8.98 1.46 7.86
N LEU A 118 8.90 0.83 6.69
CA LEU A 118 8.27 1.45 5.51
C LEU A 118 6.75 1.32 5.50
N THR A 119 6.21 0.15 5.86
CA THR A 119 4.75 -0.06 5.87
C THR A 119 4.10 0.52 7.12
N TYR A 120 4.46 0.05 8.29
CA TYR A 120 3.83 0.51 9.52
C TYR A 120 4.28 1.93 9.89
N GLY A 121 5.57 2.25 9.74
CA GLY A 121 6.08 3.63 9.92
C GLY A 121 5.46 4.60 8.92
N GLY A 122 5.28 4.19 7.67
CA GLY A 122 4.59 4.98 6.65
C GLY A 122 3.12 5.23 6.99
N ILE A 123 2.40 4.21 7.49
CA ILE A 123 1.01 4.35 7.94
C ILE A 123 0.93 5.33 9.11
N GLU A 124 1.79 5.19 10.13
CA GLU A 124 1.83 6.10 11.26
C GLU A 124 2.11 7.54 10.82
N THR A 125 3.06 7.73 9.91
CA THR A 125 3.37 9.04 9.31
C THR A 125 2.18 9.64 8.58
N SER A 126 1.42 8.83 7.85
CA SER A 126 0.25 9.28 7.09
C SER A 126 -0.95 9.67 7.96
N LYS A 127 -0.89 9.40 9.27
CA LYS A 127 -1.89 9.88 10.24
C LYS A 127 -1.82 11.38 10.46
N TYR A 128 -0.74 12.03 10.04
CA TYR A 128 -0.55 13.47 10.20
C TYR A 128 -0.51 14.15 8.82
N PRO A 129 -0.96 15.42 8.73
CA PRO A 129 -0.89 16.17 7.47
C PRO A 129 0.55 16.28 6.97
N LEU A 130 0.78 16.08 5.68
CA LEU A 130 2.10 16.18 5.07
C LEU A 130 2.75 17.56 5.26
N SER A 131 1.95 18.60 5.48
CA SER A 131 2.42 19.98 5.67
C SER A 131 3.27 20.20 6.92
N ILE A 132 3.20 19.31 7.94
CA ILE A 132 4.00 19.43 9.16
C ILE A 132 5.42 18.87 9.02
N TYR A 133 5.66 18.09 7.97
CA TYR A 133 6.96 17.44 7.77
C TYR A 133 7.92 18.35 6.97
N ARG A 134 9.22 18.13 7.17
CA ARG A 134 10.30 18.82 6.43
C ARG A 134 10.19 18.52 4.93
N ASP A 135 10.65 19.44 4.10
CA ASP A 135 10.52 19.38 2.63
C ASP A 135 11.12 18.12 2.01
N TRP A 136 12.29 17.67 2.49
CA TRP A 136 12.92 16.45 1.97
C TRP A 136 12.07 15.20 2.26
N PHE A 137 11.50 15.10 3.47
CA PHE A 137 10.65 13.99 3.89
C PHE A 137 9.34 13.98 3.09
N ARG A 138 8.75 15.15 2.94
CA ARG A 138 7.54 15.34 2.15
C ARG A 138 7.75 14.95 0.70
N ARG A 139 8.88 15.37 0.07
CA ARG A 139 9.24 14.99 -1.31
C ARG A 139 9.47 13.49 -1.42
N PHE A 140 10.12 12.87 -0.46
CA PHE A 140 10.34 11.43 -0.44
C PHE A 140 9.01 10.67 -0.42
N PHE A 141 8.08 11.00 0.50
CA PHE A 141 6.77 10.35 0.62
C PHE A 141 5.73 10.81 -0.42
N THR A 142 6.08 11.68 -1.33
CA THR A 142 5.22 12.09 -2.45
C THR A 142 5.75 11.57 -3.78
N MET A 143 7.08 11.58 -3.99
CA MET A 143 7.69 11.26 -5.29
C MET A 143 8.33 9.87 -5.35
N VAL A 144 9.01 9.43 -4.29
CA VAL A 144 9.70 8.13 -4.25
C VAL A 144 8.74 7.04 -3.79
N ILE A 145 8.09 7.26 -2.65
CA ILE A 145 7.01 6.41 -2.15
C ILE A 145 5.73 7.23 -2.25
N PRO A 146 4.88 7.09 -3.30
CA PRO A 146 3.79 8.02 -3.58
C PRO A 146 2.62 7.88 -2.58
N MET A 147 2.95 7.77 -1.29
CA MET A 147 1.97 7.61 -0.22
C MET A 147 1.09 8.87 -0.07
N GLY A 148 1.67 10.06 -0.18
CA GLY A 148 0.92 11.32 -0.15
C GLY A 148 -0.11 11.41 -1.27
N CYS A 149 0.20 10.82 -2.44
CA CYS A 149 -0.70 10.81 -3.59
C CYS A 149 -1.95 9.96 -3.36
N VAL A 150 -1.85 8.89 -2.58
CA VAL A 150 -2.98 7.99 -2.28
C VAL A 150 -3.64 8.27 -0.92
N THR A 151 -3.07 9.17 -0.11
CA THR A 151 -3.60 9.44 1.23
C THR A 151 -3.99 10.90 1.45
N TYR A 152 -3.09 11.84 1.18
CA TYR A 152 -3.25 13.24 1.54
C TYR A 152 -4.05 14.02 0.50
N PHE A 153 -3.60 14.05 -0.76
CA PHE A 153 -4.20 14.90 -1.79
C PHE A 153 -5.68 14.57 -2.09
N PRO A 154 -6.08 13.29 -2.23
CA PRO A 154 -7.49 12.98 -2.46
C PRO A 154 -8.39 13.41 -1.29
N VAL A 155 -7.89 13.30 -0.06
CA VAL A 155 -8.64 13.71 1.14
C VAL A 155 -8.83 15.21 1.18
N VAL A 156 -7.80 16.00 0.81
CA VAL A 156 -7.91 17.46 0.69
C VAL A 156 -8.98 17.84 -0.32
N ALA A 157 -9.01 17.16 -1.49
CA ALA A 157 -10.03 17.37 -2.53
C ALA A 157 -11.45 17.04 -2.02
N ILE A 158 -11.63 15.91 -1.31
CA ILE A 158 -12.94 15.51 -0.78
C ILE A 158 -13.42 16.50 0.31
N LEU A 159 -12.50 17.03 1.12
CA LEU A 159 -12.85 18.01 2.16
C LEU A 159 -13.09 19.43 1.61
N GLY A 160 -12.81 19.68 0.33
CA GLY A 160 -12.95 21.00 -0.29
C GLY A 160 -12.08 22.08 0.35
N ARG A 161 -10.98 21.69 1.02
CA ARG A 161 -10.08 22.62 1.72
C ARG A 161 -8.95 23.06 0.81
N SER A 162 -8.49 24.30 0.98
CA SER A 162 -7.28 24.79 0.33
C SER A 162 -6.06 23.98 0.82
N ASP A 163 -5.29 23.45 -0.13
CA ASP A 163 -4.06 22.72 0.21
C ASP A 163 -2.97 23.70 0.66
N PRO A 164 -2.41 23.56 1.88
CA PRO A 164 -1.27 24.35 2.33
C PRO A 164 -0.02 24.21 1.44
N LEU A 165 0.04 23.16 0.61
CA LEU A 165 1.14 22.89 -0.31
C LEU A 165 0.95 23.56 -1.68
N GLY A 166 -0.19 24.23 -1.92
CA GLY A 166 -0.49 24.94 -3.16
C GLY A 166 -0.73 24.03 -4.37
N THR A 167 -1.13 22.77 -4.16
CA THR A 167 -1.40 21.86 -5.27
C THR A 167 -2.71 22.20 -5.97
N SER A 168 -2.74 22.01 -7.30
CA SER A 168 -3.96 22.23 -8.08
C SER A 168 -5.03 21.19 -7.75
N VAL A 169 -6.30 21.60 -7.81
CA VAL A 169 -7.44 20.70 -7.60
C VAL A 169 -7.40 19.51 -8.56
N THR A 170 -7.03 19.74 -9.81
CA THR A 170 -6.87 18.67 -10.81
C THR A 170 -5.86 17.63 -10.38
N PHE A 171 -4.71 18.05 -9.83
CA PHE A 171 -3.71 17.11 -9.31
C PHE A 171 -4.25 16.29 -8.15
N GLN A 172 -5.00 16.88 -7.23
CA GLN A 172 -5.60 16.21 -6.09
C GLN A 172 -6.56 15.08 -6.51
N TYR A 173 -7.33 15.28 -7.57
CA TYR A 173 -8.24 14.26 -8.13
C TYR A 173 -7.50 13.13 -8.87
N ILE A 174 -6.39 13.45 -9.55
CA ILE A 174 -5.63 12.48 -10.36
C ILE A 174 -4.60 11.74 -9.51
N SER A 175 -4.17 12.32 -8.39
CA SER A 175 -3.10 11.78 -7.56
C SER A 175 -3.25 10.31 -7.16
N PRO A 176 -4.44 9.72 -6.90
CA PRO A 176 -4.54 8.30 -6.56
C PRO A 176 -3.99 7.35 -7.63
N ILE A 177 -3.97 7.76 -8.89
CA ILE A 177 -3.45 6.98 -10.02
C ILE A 177 -1.98 6.55 -9.81
N PHE A 178 -1.21 7.29 -9.03
CA PHE A 178 0.16 6.90 -8.69
C PHE A 178 0.23 5.59 -7.90
N GLY A 179 -0.83 5.17 -7.22
CA GLY A 179 -0.90 3.88 -6.55
C GLY A 179 -0.78 2.69 -7.52
N PRO A 180 -1.68 2.54 -8.52
CA PRO A 180 -1.55 1.53 -9.56
C PRO A 180 -0.26 1.61 -10.37
N ILE A 181 0.23 2.81 -10.69
CA ILE A 181 1.52 2.99 -11.39
C ILE A 181 2.65 2.40 -10.55
N PHE A 182 2.70 2.74 -9.26
CA PHE A 182 3.67 2.19 -8.33
C PHE A 182 3.59 0.67 -8.26
N PHE A 183 2.39 0.09 -8.16
CA PHE A 183 2.17 -1.35 -8.20
C PHE A 183 2.73 -2.00 -9.47
N LEU A 184 2.50 -1.42 -10.64
CA LEU A 184 3.04 -1.95 -11.90
C LEU A 184 4.57 -1.91 -11.93
N LEU A 185 5.19 -0.86 -11.40
CA LEU A 185 6.65 -0.77 -11.27
C LEU A 185 7.19 -1.83 -10.31
N THR A 186 6.50 -2.10 -9.20
CA THR A 186 6.91 -3.14 -8.25
C THR A 186 6.80 -4.55 -8.83
N LEU A 187 5.84 -4.82 -9.72
CA LEU A 187 5.77 -6.08 -10.45
C LEU A 187 6.97 -6.29 -11.39
N GLN A 188 7.50 -5.22 -11.99
CA GLN A 188 8.72 -5.32 -12.80
C GLN A 188 9.94 -5.59 -11.92
N LEU A 189 10.03 -4.90 -10.76
CA LEU A 189 11.07 -5.15 -9.78
C LEU A 189 11.03 -6.60 -9.26
N TRP A 190 9.84 -7.13 -9.00
CA TRP A 190 9.65 -8.54 -8.63
C TRP A 190 10.19 -9.49 -9.69
N ARG A 191 9.84 -9.26 -10.96
CA ARG A 191 10.35 -10.08 -12.08
C ARG A 191 11.88 -10.03 -12.18
N PHE A 192 12.47 -8.87 -11.92
CA PHE A 192 13.92 -8.71 -11.84
C PHE A 192 14.49 -9.51 -10.66
N GLY A 193 13.91 -9.40 -9.48
CA GLY A 193 14.31 -10.15 -8.28
C GLY A 193 14.27 -11.67 -8.48
N VAL A 194 13.16 -12.18 -9.01
CA VAL A 194 13.01 -13.63 -9.32
C VAL A 194 14.06 -14.13 -10.29
N ARG A 195 14.46 -13.33 -11.30
CA ARG A 195 15.53 -13.73 -12.26
C ARG A 195 16.91 -13.80 -11.60
N HIS A 196 17.15 -13.07 -10.53
CA HIS A 196 18.43 -13.05 -9.81
C HIS A 196 18.40 -13.92 -8.55
N TYR A 197 17.27 -14.55 -8.27
CA TYR A 197 17.14 -15.48 -7.16
C TYR A 197 18.07 -16.67 -7.36
N ARG A 198 18.77 -17.04 -6.28
CA ARG A 198 19.59 -18.26 -6.22
C ARG A 198 19.02 -19.13 -5.11
N SER A 199 18.76 -20.39 -5.43
CA SER A 199 18.31 -21.36 -4.43
C SER A 199 19.35 -21.50 -3.33
N THR A 200 18.90 -21.57 -2.09
CA THR A 200 19.75 -21.78 -0.92
C THR A 200 20.27 -23.23 -0.79
N GLY A 201 19.79 -24.12 -1.66
CA GLY A 201 20.35 -25.49 -1.78
C GLY A 201 20.08 -26.39 -0.58
N SER A 202 18.98 -26.19 0.14
CA SER A 202 18.55 -27.06 1.26
C SER A 202 17.71 -28.21 0.79
#